data_a986581e71f4cc2a8c152d40859e94a2
#
_entry.id   a986581e71f4cc2a8c152d40859e94a2
#
_cell.length_a   1.000
_cell.length_b   1.000
_cell.length_c   1.000
_cell.angle_alpha   90.00
_cell.angle_beta   90.00
_cell.angle_gamma   90.00
#
_symmetry.space_group_name_H-M   'P 1'
#
loop_
_entity.id
_entity.type
_entity.pdbx_description
1 polymer ?
#
loop_
_entity_poly.entity_id
_entity_poly.type
_entity_poly.pdbx_seq_one_letter_code
_entity_poly.pdbx_strand_id
1 'polypeptide(L)'
;MTTAGDGTRVALWVGCYTSDMDGSGEGIVALGRAADRNYAPLGPAAPVASPSFLAQHPSQPVLYAVSEGAALVHAYRSDSSGALSPLGAAGIASQLACHVAVAPDGAFLVVSCWGDGSVLLFELEPDGSLGRRHAAPASEDPYGEDRQSRAHSCLMLGAGGFVTAEMGHDLLRCWSFSADRGLEPHGSVTLPKIMKRLPTSNVVRP
;
A
#
# COMPACT_ATOMS: atom_id res chain seq x y z
N MET A 1 -8.37 -29.95 14.10
CA MET A 1 -7.14 -30.63 13.63
C MET A 1 -7.39 -31.06 12.19
N THR A 2 -7.05 -30.23 11.23
CA THR A 2 -7.10 -30.59 9.81
C THR A 2 -5.69 -30.40 9.27
N THR A 3 -5.05 -31.49 8.97
CA THR A 3 -3.70 -31.59 8.43
C THR A 3 -3.67 -30.96 7.05
N ALA A 4 -2.85 -29.94 6.87
CA ALA A 4 -2.41 -29.50 5.56
C ALA A 4 -1.54 -30.60 4.95
N GLY A 5 -2.18 -31.46 4.19
CA GLY A 5 -1.54 -32.54 3.46
C GLY A 5 -1.83 -32.39 1.98
N ASP A 6 -1.09 -31.53 1.36
CA ASP A 6 -0.75 -31.58 -0.06
C ASP A 6 0.10 -30.32 -0.32
N GLY A 7 1.34 -30.45 -0.69
CA GLY A 7 2.33 -29.39 -0.81
C GLY A 7 1.97 -28.20 -1.73
N THR A 8 0.74 -27.74 -1.64
CA THR A 8 0.22 -26.58 -2.37
C THR A 8 0.88 -25.31 -1.83
N ARG A 9 1.78 -24.76 -2.60
CA ARG A 9 2.46 -23.49 -2.27
C ARG A 9 1.51 -22.32 -2.47
N VAL A 10 1.64 -21.29 -1.62
CA VAL A 10 0.98 -20.02 -1.84
C VAL A 10 1.44 -19.44 -3.18
N ALA A 11 0.47 -19.07 -4.01
CA ALA A 11 0.69 -18.46 -5.30
C ALA A 11 0.42 -16.95 -5.28
N LEU A 12 -0.53 -16.52 -4.44
CA LEU A 12 -0.93 -15.12 -4.29
C LEU A 12 -1.32 -14.83 -2.84
N TRP A 13 -1.16 -13.57 -2.43
CA TRP A 13 -1.81 -13.01 -1.25
C TRP A 13 -2.84 -11.98 -1.69
N VAL A 14 -3.99 -11.97 -1.04
CA VAL A 14 -5.09 -11.05 -1.31
C VAL A 14 -5.46 -10.33 -0.02
N GLY A 15 -5.45 -9.00 -0.05
CA GLY A 15 -5.94 -8.19 1.04
C GLY A 15 -7.47 -8.03 0.94
N CYS A 16 -8.16 -8.12 2.07
CA CYS A 16 -9.62 -8.04 2.14
C CYS A 16 -10.04 -7.00 3.16
N TYR A 17 -11.09 -6.23 2.88
CA TYR A 17 -11.71 -5.39 3.90
C TYR A 17 -12.29 -6.26 5.01
N THR A 18 -12.03 -5.87 6.24
CA THR A 18 -12.51 -6.53 7.46
C THR A 18 -13.64 -5.72 8.11
N SER A 19 -14.17 -6.17 9.25
CA SER A 19 -15.33 -5.55 9.90
C SER A 19 -15.12 -4.08 10.33
N ASP A 20 -13.90 -3.62 10.48
CA ASP A 20 -13.56 -2.22 10.79
C ASP A 20 -13.87 -1.25 9.64
N MET A 21 -14.01 -1.76 8.41
CA MET A 21 -14.37 -1.03 7.20
C MET A 21 -15.58 -1.68 6.49
N ASP A 22 -16.52 -2.21 7.28
CA ASP A 22 -17.75 -2.86 6.79
C ASP A 22 -17.53 -4.05 5.84
N GLY A 23 -16.33 -4.64 5.84
CA GLY A 23 -16.00 -5.84 5.07
C GLY A 23 -16.25 -7.12 5.86
N SER A 24 -16.26 -8.26 5.17
CA SER A 24 -16.39 -9.60 5.75
C SER A 24 -15.12 -10.45 5.64
N GLY A 25 -14.01 -9.85 5.20
CA GLY A 25 -12.74 -10.54 5.06
C GLY A 25 -12.03 -10.80 6.39
N GLU A 26 -11.02 -11.67 6.36
CA GLU A 26 -10.23 -12.08 7.52
C GLU A 26 -8.81 -11.50 7.53
N GLY A 27 -8.58 -10.41 6.79
CA GLY A 27 -7.27 -9.80 6.63
C GLY A 27 -6.58 -10.22 5.33
N ILE A 28 -5.33 -10.68 5.38
CA ILE A 28 -4.62 -11.21 4.22
C ILE A 28 -4.94 -12.69 4.08
N VAL A 29 -5.46 -13.08 2.91
CA VAL A 29 -5.78 -14.46 2.57
C VAL A 29 -4.75 -15.00 1.58
N ALA A 30 -4.29 -16.23 1.80
CA ALA A 30 -3.43 -16.93 0.87
C ALA A 30 -4.26 -17.73 -0.14
N LEU A 31 -3.85 -17.67 -1.42
CA LEU A 31 -4.40 -18.49 -2.49
C LEU A 31 -3.31 -19.41 -3.03
N GLY A 32 -3.65 -20.69 -3.19
CA GLY A 32 -2.83 -21.68 -3.87
C GLY A 32 -3.29 -21.89 -5.31
N ARG A 33 -2.40 -22.43 -6.15
CA ARG A 33 -2.74 -22.79 -7.52
C ARG A 33 -3.14 -24.26 -7.59
N ALA A 34 -4.39 -24.52 -7.95
CA ALA A 34 -4.90 -25.88 -8.15
C ALA A 34 -4.39 -26.50 -9.45
N ALA A 35 -4.53 -27.82 -9.59
CA ALA A 35 -4.05 -28.58 -10.75
C ALA A 35 -4.74 -28.15 -12.07
N ASP A 36 -5.98 -27.68 -12.02
CA ASP A 36 -6.75 -27.14 -13.14
C ASP A 36 -6.37 -25.71 -13.52
N ARG A 37 -5.30 -25.17 -12.93
CA ARG A 37 -4.78 -23.79 -13.04
C ARG A 37 -5.66 -22.70 -12.41
N ASN A 38 -6.75 -23.04 -11.76
CA ASN A 38 -7.53 -22.09 -10.96
C ASN A 38 -6.83 -21.77 -9.63
N TYR A 39 -7.22 -20.67 -9.00
CA TYR A 39 -6.79 -20.34 -7.65
C TYR A 39 -7.84 -20.80 -6.64
N ALA A 40 -7.38 -21.37 -5.54
CA ALA A 40 -8.22 -21.78 -4.44
C ALA A 40 -7.75 -21.16 -3.12
N PRO A 41 -8.64 -20.73 -2.23
CA PRO A 41 -8.27 -20.25 -0.91
C PRO A 41 -7.54 -21.33 -0.10
N LEU A 42 -6.41 -20.95 0.49
CA LEU A 42 -5.68 -21.78 1.47
C LEU A 42 -6.03 -21.37 2.91
N GLY A 43 -6.67 -20.22 3.08
CA GLY A 43 -7.07 -19.67 4.37
C GLY A 43 -6.36 -18.36 4.71
N PRO A 44 -6.64 -17.82 5.93
CA PRO A 44 -6.01 -16.59 6.41
C PRO A 44 -4.49 -16.76 6.53
N ALA A 45 -3.75 -15.79 6.00
CA ALA A 45 -2.28 -15.72 6.09
C ALA A 45 -1.83 -14.76 7.19
N ALA A 46 -2.53 -13.63 7.40
CA ALA A 46 -2.28 -12.69 8.48
C ALA A 46 -3.57 -11.95 8.87
N PRO A 47 -3.91 -11.88 10.18
CA PRO A 47 -5.11 -11.21 10.69
C PRO A 47 -4.83 -9.70 10.86
N VAL A 48 -4.74 -8.95 9.77
CA VAL A 48 -4.57 -7.51 9.76
C VAL A 48 -5.87 -6.83 9.37
N ALA A 49 -6.18 -5.69 10.00
CA ALA A 49 -7.40 -4.94 9.73
C ALA A 49 -7.36 -4.28 8.35
N SER A 50 -8.35 -4.54 7.52
CA SER A 50 -8.58 -3.96 6.18
C SER A 50 -7.31 -3.70 5.37
N PRO A 51 -6.52 -4.75 5.02
CA PRO A 51 -5.33 -4.61 4.19
C PRO A 51 -5.72 -4.36 2.73
N SER A 52 -6.10 -3.12 2.42
CA SER A 52 -6.64 -2.75 1.10
C SER A 52 -5.59 -2.75 -0.02
N PHE A 53 -4.30 -2.67 0.31
CA PHE A 53 -3.22 -2.78 -0.66
C PHE A 53 -2.01 -3.53 -0.11
N LEU A 54 -1.39 -4.34 -0.98
CA LEU A 54 -0.22 -5.15 -0.67
C LEU A 54 0.91 -4.83 -1.66
N ALA A 55 2.15 -4.83 -1.20
CA ALA A 55 3.34 -4.73 -2.05
C ALA A 55 4.42 -5.70 -1.60
N GLN A 56 5.10 -6.34 -2.54
CA GLN A 56 6.19 -7.26 -2.26
C GLN A 56 7.54 -6.55 -2.36
N HIS A 57 8.48 -6.89 -1.47
CA HIS A 57 9.86 -6.46 -1.60
C HIS A 57 10.50 -7.05 -2.87
N PRO A 58 11.27 -6.27 -3.66
CA PRO A 58 11.77 -6.72 -4.96
C PRO A 58 12.76 -7.89 -4.90
N SER A 59 13.48 -8.07 -3.79
CA SER A 59 14.55 -9.07 -3.67
C SER A 59 14.51 -9.93 -2.40
N GLN A 60 13.61 -9.61 -1.45
CA GLN A 60 13.49 -10.33 -0.19
C GLN A 60 12.09 -10.97 -0.04
N PRO A 61 11.96 -12.03 0.74
CA PRO A 61 10.66 -12.65 1.01
C PRO A 61 9.88 -11.82 2.06
N VAL A 62 9.59 -10.56 1.72
CA VAL A 62 8.86 -9.62 2.58
C VAL A 62 7.66 -9.06 1.82
N LEU A 63 6.51 -9.07 2.48
CA LEU A 63 5.25 -8.49 2.03
C LEU A 63 4.90 -7.30 2.92
N TYR A 64 4.54 -6.18 2.32
CA TYR A 64 4.03 -5.01 3.02
C TYR A 64 2.53 -4.90 2.80
N ALA A 65 1.81 -4.46 3.83
CA ALA A 65 0.38 -4.26 3.80
C ALA A 65 0.01 -2.95 4.49
N VAL A 66 -0.80 -2.11 3.87
CA VAL A 66 -1.47 -1.03 4.58
C VAL A 66 -2.62 -1.62 5.40
N SER A 67 -2.93 -1.02 6.54
CA SER A 67 -4.13 -1.28 7.33
C SER A 67 -4.94 0.00 7.31
N GLU A 68 -5.90 0.08 6.39
CA GLU A 68 -6.53 1.34 5.99
C GLU A 68 -7.27 2.01 7.16
N GLY A 69 -8.16 1.28 7.82
CA GLY A 69 -8.92 1.79 8.96
C GLY A 69 -8.06 2.06 10.20
N ALA A 70 -6.98 1.29 10.40
CA ALA A 70 -6.11 1.44 11.56
C ALA A 70 -4.99 2.48 11.38
N ALA A 71 -4.83 3.06 10.17
CA ALA A 71 -3.77 4.00 9.84
C ALA A 71 -2.36 3.44 10.08
N LEU A 72 -2.13 2.18 9.70
CA LEU A 72 -0.85 1.49 9.88
C LEU A 72 -0.31 0.95 8.55
N VAL A 73 0.97 0.67 8.53
CA VAL A 73 1.63 -0.17 7.53
C VAL A 73 2.40 -1.28 8.23
N HIS A 74 2.27 -2.50 7.73
CA HIS A 74 2.88 -3.70 8.29
C HIS A 74 3.90 -4.28 7.32
N ALA A 75 4.96 -4.88 7.86
CA ALA A 75 5.87 -5.75 7.15
C ALA A 75 5.69 -7.19 7.64
N TYR A 76 5.67 -8.14 6.70
CA TYR A 76 5.57 -9.58 6.98
C TYR A 76 6.69 -10.31 6.26
N ARG A 77 7.37 -11.20 6.95
CA ARG A 77 8.28 -12.16 6.33
C ARG A 77 7.48 -13.38 5.86
N SER A 78 7.66 -13.75 4.59
CA SER A 78 7.10 -15.01 4.08
C SER A 78 8.15 -16.11 4.15
N ASP A 79 7.73 -17.31 4.52
CA ASP A 79 8.55 -18.52 4.43
C ASP A 79 8.39 -19.22 3.06
N SER A 80 9.04 -20.37 2.90
CA SER A 80 8.99 -21.16 1.66
C SER A 80 7.61 -21.75 1.35
N SER A 81 6.72 -21.83 2.34
CA SER A 81 5.33 -22.26 2.17
C SER A 81 4.43 -21.07 1.80
N GLY A 82 4.89 -19.84 2.00
CA GLY A 82 4.13 -18.60 1.85
C GLY A 82 3.37 -18.19 3.12
N ALA A 83 3.65 -18.84 4.27
CA ALA A 83 3.12 -18.37 5.54
C ALA A 83 3.76 -17.03 5.93
N LEU A 84 2.96 -16.13 6.49
CA LEU A 84 3.36 -14.78 6.86
C LEU A 84 3.60 -14.69 8.38
N SER A 85 4.71 -14.08 8.76
CA SER A 85 5.01 -13.71 10.15
C SER A 85 5.33 -12.22 10.25
N PRO A 86 4.86 -11.50 11.27
CA PRO A 86 5.18 -10.09 11.45
C PRO A 86 6.70 -9.85 11.47
N LEU A 87 7.15 -8.82 10.77
CA LEU A 87 8.55 -8.40 10.70
C LEU A 87 8.69 -7.01 11.32
N GLY A 88 9.16 -6.97 12.56
CA GLY A 88 9.28 -5.72 13.30
C GLY A 88 7.93 -5.15 13.76
N ALA A 89 7.94 -3.90 14.20
CA ALA A 89 6.75 -3.17 14.58
C ALA A 89 6.03 -2.59 13.35
N ALA A 90 4.72 -2.44 13.44
CA ALA A 90 3.96 -1.70 12.43
C ALA A 90 4.36 -0.22 12.40
N GLY A 91 4.50 0.33 11.21
CA GLY A 91 4.73 1.76 11.01
C GLY A 91 3.42 2.55 11.17
N ILE A 92 3.50 3.70 11.85
CA ILE A 92 2.35 4.61 11.92
C ILE A 92 2.22 5.33 10.59
N ALA A 93 1.16 5.06 9.87
CA ALA A 93 0.76 5.76 8.65
C ALA A 93 -0.06 7.02 8.99
N SER A 94 -0.97 7.40 8.12
CA SER A 94 -1.96 8.45 8.36
C SER A 94 -3.35 7.95 7.96
N GLN A 95 -4.36 8.81 8.08
CA GLN A 95 -5.76 8.41 7.93
C GLN A 95 -6.04 7.77 6.56
N LEU A 96 -6.69 6.61 6.58
CA LEU A 96 -7.07 5.83 5.41
C LEU A 96 -5.87 5.58 4.47
N ALA A 97 -4.83 4.93 5.00
CA ALA A 97 -3.67 4.49 4.22
C ALA A 97 -4.12 3.45 3.19
N CYS A 98 -4.23 3.84 1.91
CA CYS A 98 -4.90 3.05 0.87
C CYS A 98 -3.95 2.46 -0.20
N HIS A 99 -2.68 2.86 -0.21
CA HIS A 99 -1.73 2.35 -1.20
C HIS A 99 -0.31 2.29 -0.62
N VAL A 100 0.43 1.26 -1.00
CA VAL A 100 1.87 1.12 -0.70
C VAL A 100 2.62 0.68 -1.95
N ALA A 101 3.78 1.28 -2.20
CA ALA A 101 4.69 0.89 -3.27
C ALA A 101 6.12 0.82 -2.74
N VAL A 102 6.89 -0.19 -3.17
CA VAL A 102 8.29 -0.40 -2.76
C VAL A 102 9.21 0.06 -3.89
N ALA A 103 10.28 0.75 -3.54
CA ALA A 103 11.31 1.14 -4.51
C ALA A 103 11.95 -0.09 -5.16
N PRO A 104 12.33 -0.03 -6.45
CA PRO A 104 12.88 -1.17 -7.18
C PRO A 104 14.19 -1.73 -6.60
N ASP A 105 14.95 -0.91 -5.88
CA ASP A 105 16.17 -1.30 -5.17
C ASP A 105 15.89 -1.83 -3.75
N GLY A 106 14.65 -1.75 -3.28
CA GLY A 106 14.27 -2.17 -1.93
C GLY A 106 14.71 -1.25 -0.81
N ALA A 107 15.16 -0.03 -1.11
CA ALA A 107 15.68 0.89 -0.10
C ALA A 107 14.59 1.60 0.72
N PHE A 108 13.39 1.76 0.18
CA PHE A 108 12.27 2.43 0.84
C PHE A 108 10.92 1.98 0.27
N LEU A 109 9.87 2.31 0.98
CA LEU A 109 8.50 2.24 0.48
C LEU A 109 7.76 3.57 0.68
N VAL A 110 6.73 3.80 -0.13
CA VAL A 110 5.87 4.98 -0.05
C VAL A 110 4.44 4.55 0.23
N VAL A 111 3.79 5.23 1.18
CA VAL A 111 2.39 5.04 1.55
C VAL A 111 1.59 6.28 1.17
N SER A 112 0.50 6.10 0.44
CA SER A 112 -0.47 7.16 0.14
C SER A 112 -1.68 7.02 1.06
N CYS A 113 -2.12 8.13 1.65
CA CYS A 113 -3.21 8.17 2.63
C CYS A 113 -4.38 9.02 2.09
N TRP A 114 -5.51 8.37 1.84
CA TRP A 114 -6.71 9.02 1.30
C TRP A 114 -7.34 10.00 2.27
N GLY A 115 -7.33 9.69 3.57
CA GLY A 115 -8.11 10.43 4.58
C GLY A 115 -7.70 11.89 4.71
N ASP A 116 -6.41 12.16 4.63
CA ASP A 116 -5.83 13.49 4.84
C ASP A 116 -4.85 13.93 3.76
N GLY A 117 -4.68 13.13 2.70
CA GLY A 117 -3.77 13.43 1.59
C GLY A 117 -2.29 13.28 1.93
N SER A 118 -1.95 12.67 3.06
CA SER A 118 -0.55 12.44 3.45
C SER A 118 0.14 11.47 2.51
N VAL A 119 1.39 11.78 2.18
CA VAL A 119 2.34 10.88 1.51
C VAL A 119 3.49 10.65 2.48
N LEU A 120 3.69 9.38 2.86
CA LEU A 120 4.71 8.97 3.81
C LEU A 120 5.71 8.04 3.13
N LEU A 121 6.97 8.17 3.49
CA LEU A 121 8.03 7.27 3.07
C LEU A 121 8.62 6.60 4.30
N PHE A 122 8.86 5.30 4.22
CA PHE A 122 9.62 4.53 5.21
C PHE A 122 10.88 3.99 4.55
N GLU A 123 12.03 4.29 5.12
CA GLU A 123 13.27 3.58 4.80
C GLU A 123 13.10 2.10 5.15
N LEU A 124 13.75 1.22 4.42
CA LEU A 124 13.73 -0.21 4.71
C LEU A 124 15.07 -0.63 5.27
N GLU A 125 15.04 -1.35 6.37
CA GLU A 125 16.23 -1.94 6.98
C GLU A 125 16.77 -3.10 6.11
N PRO A 126 18.03 -3.53 6.30
CA PRO A 126 18.61 -4.61 5.51
C PRO A 126 17.83 -5.93 5.56
N ASP A 127 17.00 -6.15 6.59
CA ASP A 127 16.14 -7.33 6.70
C ASP A 127 14.75 -7.11 6.10
N GLY A 128 14.47 -5.93 5.57
CA GLY A 128 13.17 -5.52 4.99
C GLY A 128 12.17 -5.00 6.02
N SER A 129 12.53 -4.87 7.30
CA SER A 129 11.66 -4.22 8.29
C SER A 129 11.56 -2.70 8.05
N LEU A 130 10.51 -2.09 8.63
CA LEU A 130 10.28 -0.65 8.49
C LEU A 130 11.24 0.13 9.39
N GLY A 131 11.99 1.03 8.78
CA GLY A 131 12.93 1.92 9.44
C GLY A 131 12.37 3.34 9.64
N ARG A 132 13.21 4.33 9.37
CA ARG A 132 12.89 5.75 9.58
C ARG A 132 11.76 6.21 8.66
N ARG A 133 10.80 6.96 9.25
CA ARG A 133 9.68 7.57 8.53
C ARG A 133 9.97 9.00 8.13
N HIS A 134 9.63 9.36 6.90
CA HIS A 134 9.58 10.73 6.38
C HIS A 134 8.16 11.07 5.96
N ALA A 135 7.81 12.35 6.03
CA ALA A 135 6.53 12.86 5.54
C ALA A 135 6.77 13.89 4.44
N ALA A 136 6.03 13.76 3.35
CA ALA A 136 6.03 14.77 2.30
C ALA A 136 5.33 16.06 2.77
N PRO A 137 5.73 17.23 2.24
CA PRO A 137 4.97 18.46 2.44
C PRO A 137 3.51 18.29 1.99
N ALA A 138 2.59 18.98 2.69
CA ALA A 138 1.18 18.97 2.32
C ALA A 138 0.96 19.40 0.86
N SER A 139 -0.11 18.90 0.25
CA SER A 139 -0.55 19.35 -1.06
C SER A 139 -1.34 20.65 -0.94
N GLU A 140 -1.16 21.55 -1.91
CA GLU A 140 -1.97 22.75 -2.04
C GLU A 140 -2.93 22.61 -3.21
N ASP A 141 -4.16 23.12 -3.07
CA ASP A 141 -5.15 23.10 -4.14
C ASP A 141 -4.77 24.13 -5.24
N PRO A 142 -4.40 23.68 -6.45
CA PRO A 142 -3.94 24.58 -7.53
C PRO A 142 -5.04 25.48 -8.08
N TYR A 143 -6.30 25.21 -7.71
CA TYR A 143 -7.46 25.98 -8.16
C TYR A 143 -7.98 26.96 -7.11
N GLY A 144 -7.38 26.97 -5.89
CA GLY A 144 -7.79 27.87 -4.81
C GLY A 144 -9.22 27.65 -4.32
N GLU A 145 -9.74 26.43 -4.42
CA GLU A 145 -11.14 26.09 -4.07
C GLU A 145 -11.26 25.43 -2.69
N ASP A 146 -10.19 25.40 -1.93
CA ASP A 146 -10.12 24.81 -0.58
C ASP A 146 -10.60 23.33 -0.56
N ARG A 147 -10.28 22.58 -1.61
CA ARG A 147 -10.61 21.16 -1.72
C ARG A 147 -9.73 20.35 -0.78
N GLN A 148 -10.26 19.24 -0.30
CA GLN A 148 -9.49 18.35 0.56
C GLN A 148 -8.48 17.53 -0.26
N SER A 149 -7.23 17.50 0.22
CA SER A 149 -6.17 16.62 -0.29
C SER A 149 -6.53 15.15 -0.13
N ARG A 150 -6.25 14.30 -1.13
CA ARG A 150 -6.57 12.88 -1.21
C ARG A 150 -5.46 12.13 -1.96
N ALA A 151 -4.34 11.85 -1.29
CA ALA A 151 -3.31 11.02 -1.90
C ALA A 151 -3.82 9.59 -2.09
N HIS A 152 -3.69 9.02 -3.30
CA HIS A 152 -4.34 7.76 -3.63
C HIS A 152 -3.39 6.66 -4.08
N SER A 153 -2.37 6.98 -4.86
CA SER A 153 -1.45 5.98 -5.40
C SER A 153 -0.05 6.53 -5.62
N CYS A 154 0.91 5.62 -5.76
CA CYS A 154 2.30 5.92 -6.06
C CYS A 154 2.80 5.02 -7.19
N LEU A 155 3.58 5.59 -8.12
CA LEU A 155 4.32 4.88 -9.15
C LEU A 155 5.82 5.14 -8.97
N MET A 156 6.59 4.07 -8.80
CA MET A 156 8.05 4.14 -8.76
C MET A 156 8.63 4.31 -10.17
N LEU A 157 9.55 5.26 -10.34
CA LEU A 157 10.19 5.57 -11.62
C LEU A 157 11.63 5.04 -11.72
N GLY A 158 12.16 4.43 -10.66
CA GLY A 158 13.57 4.03 -10.54
C GLY A 158 14.48 5.16 -10.06
N ALA A 159 15.73 4.82 -9.72
CA ALA A 159 16.76 5.76 -9.20
C ALA A 159 16.28 6.68 -8.06
N GLY A 160 15.44 6.14 -7.16
CA GLY A 160 14.86 6.90 -6.04
C GLY A 160 13.71 7.85 -6.42
N GLY A 161 13.38 7.99 -7.71
CA GLY A 161 12.29 8.82 -8.19
C GLY A 161 10.92 8.14 -8.11
N PHE A 162 9.88 8.89 -7.79
CA PHE A 162 8.50 8.41 -7.81
C PHE A 162 7.47 9.54 -8.03
N VAL A 163 6.27 9.15 -8.41
CA VAL A 163 5.13 10.06 -8.61
C VAL A 163 3.97 9.60 -7.74
N THR A 164 3.30 10.54 -7.09
CA THR A 164 2.05 10.27 -6.37
C THR A 164 0.87 10.95 -7.05
N ALA A 165 -0.25 10.23 -7.14
CA ALA A 165 -1.52 10.79 -7.60
C ALA A 165 -2.28 11.38 -6.41
N GLU A 166 -2.61 12.65 -6.53
CA GLU A 166 -3.37 13.45 -5.57
C GLU A 166 -4.76 13.73 -6.15
N MET A 167 -5.72 12.88 -5.81
CA MET A 167 -7.05 12.90 -6.41
C MET A 167 -7.91 14.10 -5.96
N GLY A 168 -7.71 14.57 -4.73
CA GLY A 168 -8.46 15.70 -4.20
C GLY A 168 -8.16 17.01 -4.92
N HIS A 169 -6.93 17.17 -5.32
CA HIS A 169 -6.42 18.39 -5.97
C HIS A 169 -6.17 18.25 -7.49
N ASP A 170 -6.46 17.08 -8.08
CA ASP A 170 -6.18 16.76 -9.49
C ASP A 170 -4.69 16.99 -9.84
N LEU A 171 -3.77 16.47 -9.01
CA LEU A 171 -2.34 16.62 -9.20
C LEU A 171 -1.62 15.27 -9.38
N LEU A 172 -0.55 15.31 -10.17
CA LEU A 172 0.56 14.36 -10.04
C LEU A 172 1.73 15.10 -9.39
N ARG A 173 2.26 14.58 -8.29
CA ARG A 173 3.38 15.18 -7.56
C ARG A 173 4.61 14.32 -7.75
N CYS A 174 5.73 14.95 -8.15
CA CYS A 174 6.99 14.27 -8.42
C CYS A 174 7.95 14.41 -7.24
N TRP A 175 8.66 13.33 -6.94
CA TRP A 175 9.53 13.19 -5.78
C TRP A 175 10.81 12.44 -6.10
N SER A 176 11.83 12.65 -5.30
CA SER A 176 12.95 11.72 -5.15
C SER A 176 13.30 11.50 -3.70
N PHE A 177 13.94 10.37 -3.43
CA PHE A 177 14.49 10.04 -2.12
C PHE A 177 15.90 9.51 -2.26
N SER A 178 16.77 9.96 -1.36
CA SER A 178 18.08 9.38 -1.11
C SER A 178 18.43 9.49 0.38
N ALA A 179 19.24 8.57 0.90
CA ALA A 179 19.55 8.51 2.32
C ALA A 179 20.29 9.78 2.84
N ASP A 180 21.06 10.44 1.99
CA ASP A 180 21.83 11.64 2.30
C ASP A 180 20.99 12.94 2.20
N ARG A 181 20.03 13.01 1.29
CA ARG A 181 19.21 14.23 1.06
C ARG A 181 17.79 14.13 1.60
N GLY A 182 17.32 12.91 1.89
CA GLY A 182 15.95 12.66 2.33
C GLY A 182 14.94 12.74 1.18
N LEU A 183 13.70 13.06 1.52
CA LEU A 183 12.58 13.19 0.58
C LEU A 183 12.51 14.60 0.00
N GLU A 184 12.68 14.72 -1.31
CA GLU A 184 12.72 16.00 -2.04
C GLU A 184 11.57 16.12 -3.05
N PRO A 185 10.81 17.23 -3.04
CA PRO A 185 9.82 17.51 -4.06
C PRO A 185 10.48 18.04 -5.35
N HIS A 186 9.97 17.59 -6.51
CA HIS A 186 10.42 18.04 -7.83
C HIS A 186 9.29 18.75 -8.63
N GLY A 187 8.24 19.20 -7.95
CA GLY A 187 7.11 19.87 -8.54
C GLY A 187 5.89 18.98 -8.73
N SER A 188 4.91 19.54 -9.41
CA SER A 188 3.63 18.88 -9.68
C SER A 188 3.11 19.21 -11.07
N VAL A 189 2.28 18.31 -11.59
CA VAL A 189 1.51 18.50 -12.83
C VAL A 189 0.04 18.58 -12.45
N THR A 190 -0.59 19.72 -12.78
CA THR A 190 -2.04 19.90 -12.61
C THR A 190 -2.78 19.21 -13.75
N LEU A 191 -3.71 18.35 -13.39
CA LEU A 191 -4.59 17.67 -14.34
C LEU A 191 -5.89 18.46 -14.53
N PRO A 192 -6.57 18.32 -15.69
CA PRO A 192 -7.90 18.90 -15.85
C PRO A 192 -8.87 18.40 -14.77
N LYS A 193 -9.78 19.24 -14.30
CA LYS A 193 -10.79 18.89 -13.31
C LYS A 193 -11.72 17.80 -13.82
N ILE A 194 -11.33 16.53 -13.71
CA ILE A 194 -12.10 15.36 -14.18
C ILE A 194 -13.16 14.97 -13.14
N MET A 195 -12.87 15.17 -11.86
CA MET A 195 -13.66 14.64 -10.74
C MET A 195 -14.94 15.39 -10.40
N LYS A 196 -15.21 16.57 -10.97
CA LYS A 196 -16.46 17.32 -10.67
C LYS A 196 -17.76 16.73 -11.26
N ARG A 197 -17.70 15.63 -12.02
CA ARG A 197 -18.86 15.10 -12.75
C ARG A 197 -19.20 13.63 -12.53
N LEU A 198 -18.56 12.94 -11.61
CA LEU A 198 -19.05 11.62 -11.22
C LEU A 198 -20.14 11.83 -10.16
N PRO A 199 -21.42 11.60 -10.49
CA PRO A 199 -22.44 11.54 -9.47
C PRO A 199 -22.06 10.42 -8.51
N THR A 200 -22.22 10.68 -7.21
CA THR A 200 -21.92 9.75 -6.12
C THR A 200 -22.73 8.44 -6.16
N SER A 201 -23.51 8.22 -7.22
CA SER A 201 -24.41 7.07 -7.41
C SER A 201 -23.92 6.01 -8.40
N ASN A 202 -22.75 6.16 -9.04
CA ASN A 202 -22.24 5.16 -9.98
C ASN A 202 -21.00 4.42 -9.46
N VAL A 203 -21.07 3.91 -8.24
CA VAL A 203 -20.23 2.76 -7.85
C VAL A 203 -20.89 1.54 -8.49
N VAL A 204 -20.44 1.16 -9.67
CA VAL A 204 -20.71 -0.17 -10.21
C VAL A 204 -19.88 -1.12 -9.34
N ARG A 205 -20.54 -1.75 -8.39
CA ARG A 205 -19.97 -2.91 -7.70
C ARG A 205 -19.96 -4.07 -8.70
N PRO A 206 -18.87 -4.84 -8.77
CA PRO A 206 -18.84 -6.06 -9.56
C PRO A 206 -19.87 -7.07 -9.08
#